data_426c98fdd8628681586981cef64749e2
#
_entry.id   426c98fdd8628681586981cef64749e2
#
_cell.length_a   1.000
_cell.length_b   1.000
_cell.length_c   1.000
_cell.angle_alpha   90.00
_cell.angle_beta   90.00
_cell.angle_gamma   90.00
#
_symmetry.space_group_name_H-M   'P 1'
#
loop_
_entity.id
_entity.type
_entity.pdbx_description
1 polymer ?
#
loop_
_entity_poly.entity_id
_entity_poly.type
_entity_poly.pdbx_seq_one_letter_code
_entity_poly.pdbx_strand_id
1 'polypeptide(L)'
;MNSVKIYILALMTLGLAACNDFIDVAPTGVVDGATAYSEPDKMVTSAYAALGDCWFSYPFNLWPYGDLGSDDCLKGGSGTTDTGYHPMEIWSTLTSTPGELDELWYRLYCGVSRCNSALVALEQYGDEKLGSETAGIRAAEVHFLRGHFYFKLLTMFRQIPWVDEDVFKNNLQEETSNVEFTYEELFQKVINEFEIAYDTLPMTMSDGGRTNKVAAAAYLAKCYLTLAWGDGYEATDGPAFINNEYMQKVEEYTKVVVNSQYGYLEDYGDIFLPEFKNSKESVFAVQTSQYTEDNTTFGRANWSNTLNGCWGIWSCGWDFHKPSQNLVNAFKTENGLPMFEHYADNNDYPINGTPSAQKYDPRLFHTVGIPTFPYKYEAEYTMTTDNSRNPNTYGYYTSLKEVPQRSAGETFNYPWQAFAMNDYVFRYTDVMLMRAEALIELGRLEEARTIVNDIRNRAANSIDKHIGYAKDYCDIATYPSSYFASVESARECLRWERRIEMAMESSRYFDLRRWGIASTVLNKYFKLEAKSTFKAVVDGEEMDIHYGEYYNDAHYTPGKNEFYPVPYNQMFYVPKLYQQNKGYN
;
A
#
# COMPACT_ATOMS: atom_id res chain seq x y z
N MET A 1 -63.43 -41.78 -27.24
CA MET A 1 -61.95 -41.56 -27.14
C MET A 1 -61.48 -40.11 -27.46
N ASN A 2 -62.26 -39.26 -28.10
CA ASN A 2 -61.88 -37.92 -28.47
C ASN A 2 -62.09 -36.84 -27.39
N SER A 3 -63.02 -37.01 -26.49
CA SER A 3 -63.32 -36.03 -25.42
C SER A 3 -62.26 -36.02 -24.30
N VAL A 4 -61.70 -37.17 -23.94
CA VAL A 4 -60.65 -37.25 -22.90
C VAL A 4 -59.33 -36.63 -23.31
N LYS A 5 -58.99 -36.65 -24.62
CA LYS A 5 -57.78 -36.04 -25.14
C LYS A 5 -57.85 -34.49 -25.14
N ILE A 6 -59.04 -33.90 -25.29
CA ILE A 6 -59.26 -32.45 -25.25
C ILE A 6 -59.16 -31.95 -23.81
N TYR A 7 -59.62 -32.67 -22.80
CA TYR A 7 -59.49 -32.28 -21.40
C TYR A 7 -58.03 -32.40 -20.89
N ILE A 8 -57.27 -33.38 -21.37
CA ILE A 8 -55.83 -33.51 -21.04
C ILE A 8 -55.00 -32.38 -21.67
N LEU A 9 -55.32 -31.96 -22.91
CA LEU A 9 -54.65 -30.87 -23.57
C LEU A 9 -55.00 -29.49 -22.92
N ALA A 10 -56.25 -29.29 -22.48
CA ALA A 10 -56.71 -28.11 -21.75
C ALA A 10 -56.11 -28.03 -20.34
N LEU A 11 -55.90 -29.14 -19.66
CA LEU A 11 -55.19 -29.16 -18.37
C LEU A 11 -53.68 -28.90 -18.51
N MET A 12 -53.02 -29.34 -19.60
CA MET A 12 -51.62 -29.03 -19.85
C MET A 12 -51.37 -27.55 -20.23
N THR A 13 -52.32 -26.90 -20.89
CA THR A 13 -52.20 -25.47 -21.25
C THR A 13 -52.50 -24.55 -20.05
N LEU A 14 -53.33 -24.98 -19.07
CA LEU A 14 -53.53 -24.24 -17.82
C LEU A 14 -52.36 -24.38 -16.83
N GLY A 15 -51.57 -25.46 -16.93
CA GLY A 15 -50.37 -25.68 -16.12
C GLY A 15 -49.16 -24.86 -16.58
N LEU A 16 -49.15 -24.39 -17.83
CA LEU A 16 -48.05 -23.56 -18.36
C LEU A 16 -48.25 -22.05 -18.12
N ALA A 17 -49.44 -21.60 -17.71
CA ALA A 17 -49.72 -20.20 -17.40
C ALA A 17 -49.52 -19.86 -15.90
N ALA A 18 -49.34 -20.88 -15.04
CA ALA A 18 -49.22 -20.70 -13.58
C ALA A 18 -47.77 -20.61 -13.06
N CYS A 19 -46.76 -20.72 -13.93
CA CYS A 19 -45.38 -20.77 -13.49
C CYS A 19 -44.58 -19.48 -13.63
N ASN A 20 -45.17 -18.40 -14.19
CA ASN A 20 -44.40 -17.12 -14.33
C ASN A 20 -44.35 -16.31 -13.02
N ASP A 21 -45.38 -16.38 -12.17
CA ASP A 21 -45.39 -15.62 -10.91
C ASP A 21 -44.59 -16.28 -9.77
N PHE A 22 -44.16 -17.52 -9.93
CA PHE A 22 -43.41 -18.25 -8.89
C PHE A 22 -41.90 -18.11 -9.02
N ILE A 23 -41.43 -17.56 -10.14
CA ILE A 23 -39.99 -17.35 -10.43
C ILE A 23 -39.57 -15.91 -10.12
N ASP A 24 -40.52 -14.97 -10.04
CA ASP A 24 -40.28 -13.53 -9.75
C ASP A 24 -40.42 -13.17 -8.26
N VAL A 25 -40.31 -14.10 -7.34
CA VAL A 25 -40.19 -13.74 -5.92
C VAL A 25 -38.79 -13.21 -5.68
N ALA A 26 -38.67 -11.90 -5.49
CA ALA A 26 -37.42 -11.29 -5.03
C ALA A 26 -36.92 -12.04 -3.78
N PRO A 27 -35.67 -12.53 -3.78
CA PRO A 27 -35.15 -13.27 -2.64
C PRO A 27 -35.23 -12.39 -1.38
N THR A 28 -35.89 -12.89 -0.34
CA THR A 28 -36.01 -12.18 0.94
C THR A 28 -34.63 -11.92 1.51
N GLY A 29 -34.31 -10.63 1.72
CA GLY A 29 -33.01 -10.21 2.26
C GLY A 29 -31.98 -9.78 1.20
N VAL A 30 -32.34 -9.76 -0.08
CA VAL A 30 -31.51 -9.20 -1.16
C VAL A 30 -32.23 -7.97 -1.73
N VAL A 31 -31.51 -6.87 -1.84
CA VAL A 31 -31.99 -5.66 -2.52
C VAL A 31 -31.82 -5.89 -4.03
N ASP A 32 -32.91 -5.83 -4.80
CA ASP A 32 -32.80 -5.92 -6.27
C ASP A 32 -32.04 -4.71 -6.86
N GLY A 33 -31.49 -4.88 -8.06
CA GLY A 33 -30.65 -3.85 -8.68
C GLY A 33 -31.39 -2.53 -8.90
N ALA A 34 -32.67 -2.56 -9.27
CA ALA A 34 -33.47 -1.34 -9.49
C ALA A 34 -33.67 -0.56 -8.18
N THR A 35 -33.97 -1.26 -7.08
CA THR A 35 -34.08 -0.67 -5.75
C THR A 35 -32.72 -0.14 -5.27
N ALA A 36 -31.63 -0.84 -5.51
CA ALA A 36 -30.27 -0.40 -5.14
C ALA A 36 -29.90 0.91 -5.87
N TYR A 37 -30.12 0.99 -7.17
CA TYR A 37 -29.79 2.19 -7.96
C TYR A 37 -30.63 3.42 -7.58
N SER A 38 -31.87 3.22 -7.08
CA SER A 38 -32.68 4.34 -6.59
C SER A 38 -32.17 5.02 -5.31
N GLU A 39 -31.08 4.48 -4.72
CA GLU A 39 -30.41 5.00 -3.52
C GLU A 39 -28.93 5.39 -3.85
N PRO A 40 -28.69 6.39 -4.70
CA PRO A 40 -27.36 6.66 -5.26
C PRO A 40 -26.30 6.97 -4.20
N ASP A 41 -26.62 7.64 -3.09
CA ASP A 41 -25.64 7.93 -2.02
C ASP A 41 -25.20 6.65 -1.27
N LYS A 42 -26.08 5.65 -1.17
CA LYS A 42 -25.70 4.33 -0.63
C LYS A 42 -24.79 3.57 -1.59
N MET A 43 -24.97 3.73 -2.89
CA MET A 43 -24.08 3.15 -3.89
C MET A 43 -22.67 3.79 -3.81
N VAL A 44 -22.58 5.10 -3.63
CA VAL A 44 -21.30 5.79 -3.35
C VAL A 44 -20.65 5.25 -2.08
N THR A 45 -21.42 5.08 -1.00
CA THR A 45 -20.93 4.48 0.24
C THR A 45 -20.41 3.05 0.02
N SER A 46 -21.07 2.26 -0.84
CA SER A 46 -20.60 0.93 -1.23
C SER A 46 -19.25 0.96 -1.97
N ALA A 47 -19.01 1.99 -2.81
CA ALA A 47 -17.71 2.17 -3.47
C ALA A 47 -16.61 2.52 -2.45
N TYR A 48 -16.88 3.40 -1.47
CA TYR A 48 -15.95 3.65 -0.36
C TYR A 48 -15.66 2.40 0.47
N ALA A 49 -16.68 1.59 0.74
CA ALA A 49 -16.51 0.36 1.51
C ALA A 49 -15.54 -0.63 0.85
N ALA A 50 -15.37 -0.56 -0.49
CA ALA A 50 -14.40 -1.39 -1.19
C ALA A 50 -12.94 -1.03 -0.86
N LEU A 51 -12.65 0.17 -0.36
CA LEU A 51 -11.29 0.55 0.06
C LEU A 51 -10.74 -0.34 1.18
N GLY A 52 -11.60 -0.76 2.08
CA GLY A 52 -11.23 -1.60 3.23
C GLY A 52 -11.73 -3.04 3.14
N ASP A 53 -12.18 -3.49 1.99
CA ASP A 53 -12.66 -4.86 1.76
C ASP A 53 -11.50 -5.85 1.70
N CYS A 54 -10.65 -5.86 2.72
CA CYS A 54 -9.58 -6.82 2.86
C CYS A 54 -10.03 -8.03 3.68
N TRP A 55 -9.69 -9.21 3.21
CA TRP A 55 -9.77 -10.43 3.99
C TRP A 55 -8.51 -10.56 4.83
N PHE A 56 -8.57 -11.17 5.99
CA PHE A 56 -7.51 -11.13 7.00
C PHE A 56 -6.08 -11.42 6.52
N SER A 57 -5.91 -12.17 5.44
CA SER A 57 -4.60 -12.50 4.86
C SER A 57 -4.28 -11.75 3.56
N TYR A 58 -5.14 -10.82 3.13
CA TYR A 58 -4.99 -10.13 1.84
C TYR A 58 -5.07 -8.61 2.03
N PRO A 59 -4.00 -7.98 2.53
CA PRO A 59 -4.00 -6.55 2.83
C PRO A 59 -3.99 -5.69 1.57
N PHE A 60 -4.86 -4.69 1.53
CA PHE A 60 -4.95 -3.73 0.42
C PHE A 60 -3.88 -2.64 0.44
N ASN A 61 -3.17 -2.46 1.55
CA ASN A 61 -2.08 -1.49 1.65
C ASN A 61 -0.83 -1.89 0.86
N LEU A 62 -0.84 -3.05 0.21
CA LEU A 62 0.22 -3.54 -0.67
C LEU A 62 1.57 -3.83 0.02
N TRP A 63 1.64 -3.94 1.35
CA TRP A 63 2.92 -4.28 2.01
C TRP A 63 3.55 -5.59 1.49
N PRO A 64 2.79 -6.65 1.12
CA PRO A 64 3.39 -7.88 0.60
C PRO A 64 4.06 -7.68 -0.77
N TYR A 65 3.74 -6.60 -1.44
CA TYR A 65 4.22 -6.31 -2.80
C TYR A 65 5.19 -5.14 -2.84
N GLY A 66 4.95 -4.13 -2.02
CA GLY A 66 5.76 -2.90 -1.97
C GLY A 66 6.94 -2.99 -1.03
N ASP A 67 6.75 -3.53 0.18
CA ASP A 67 7.83 -3.67 1.15
C ASP A 67 8.49 -5.05 1.06
N LEU A 68 7.72 -6.14 1.10
CA LEU A 68 8.26 -7.49 1.02
C LEU A 68 8.98 -7.75 -0.30
N GLY A 69 8.48 -7.22 -1.42
CA GLY A 69 9.17 -7.28 -2.71
C GLY A 69 10.45 -6.45 -2.79
N SER A 70 10.87 -5.79 -1.69
CA SER A 70 12.00 -4.86 -1.64
C SER A 70 13.17 -5.38 -0.78
N ASP A 71 14.11 -4.48 -0.51
CA ASP A 71 15.28 -4.70 0.33
C ASP A 71 15.05 -4.31 1.82
N ASP A 72 13.83 -3.94 2.20
CA ASP A 72 13.53 -3.40 3.53
C ASP A 72 12.73 -4.36 4.43
N CYS A 73 12.17 -5.44 3.89
CA CYS A 73 11.21 -6.26 4.62
C CYS A 73 11.43 -7.76 4.42
N LEU A 74 11.18 -8.53 5.47
CA LEU A 74 11.05 -9.99 5.49
C LEU A 74 9.58 -10.36 5.68
N LYS A 75 9.17 -11.53 5.15
CA LYS A 75 7.78 -11.97 5.23
C LYS A 75 7.29 -12.14 6.67
N GLY A 76 8.06 -12.79 7.50
CA GLY A 76 7.62 -13.15 8.85
C GLY A 76 6.70 -14.38 8.89
N GLY A 77 5.92 -14.50 9.96
CA GLY A 77 5.04 -15.63 10.20
C GLY A 77 5.73 -16.87 10.76
N SER A 78 5.18 -18.07 10.54
CA SER A 78 5.69 -19.31 11.11
C SER A 78 6.74 -20.02 10.25
N GLY A 79 6.89 -19.62 8.98
CA GLY A 79 7.84 -20.22 8.04
C GLY A 79 7.57 -19.76 6.60
N THR A 80 8.36 -20.27 5.67
CA THR A 80 8.28 -19.88 4.25
C THR A 80 7.01 -20.37 3.53
N THR A 81 6.27 -21.30 4.12
CA THR A 81 5.15 -22.02 3.48
C THR A 81 3.77 -21.72 4.07
N ASP A 82 3.66 -20.84 5.07
CA ASP A 82 2.39 -20.55 5.75
C ASP A 82 1.46 -19.61 4.98
N THR A 83 1.98 -18.90 3.98
CA THR A 83 1.22 -18.10 3.01
C THR A 83 1.91 -18.14 1.65
N GLY A 84 1.21 -17.69 0.59
CA GLY A 84 1.76 -17.56 -0.76
C GLY A 84 2.67 -16.34 -0.98
N TYR A 85 3.04 -15.59 0.07
CA TYR A 85 3.87 -14.39 -0.07
C TYR A 85 5.36 -14.66 -0.23
N HIS A 86 5.88 -15.82 0.18
CA HIS A 86 7.31 -16.12 0.07
C HIS A 86 7.88 -15.99 -1.36
N PRO A 87 7.20 -16.40 -2.43
CA PRO A 87 7.68 -16.16 -3.79
C PRO A 87 7.84 -14.67 -4.14
N MET A 88 7.09 -13.78 -3.50
CA MET A 88 7.21 -12.33 -3.71
C MET A 88 8.42 -11.75 -3.00
N GLU A 89 8.87 -12.38 -1.91
CA GLU A 89 10.06 -12.04 -1.15
C GLU A 89 11.35 -12.37 -1.92
N ILE A 90 11.41 -13.57 -2.51
CA ILE A 90 12.62 -14.06 -3.17
C ILE A 90 12.63 -13.91 -4.70
N TRP A 91 11.51 -13.61 -5.33
CA TRP A 91 11.28 -13.39 -6.77
C TRP A 91 11.58 -14.57 -7.70
N SER A 92 12.60 -15.37 -7.41
CA SER A 92 13.06 -16.46 -8.28
C SER A 92 11.98 -17.53 -8.56
N THR A 93 11.12 -17.79 -7.58
CA THR A 93 10.03 -18.79 -7.65
C THR A 93 8.66 -18.17 -7.93
N LEU A 94 8.58 -16.86 -8.19
CA LEU A 94 7.33 -16.19 -8.45
C LEU A 94 6.69 -16.67 -9.76
N THR A 95 5.43 -17.12 -9.63
CA THR A 95 4.56 -17.59 -10.73
C THR A 95 3.22 -16.88 -10.66
N SER A 96 2.31 -17.18 -11.59
CA SER A 96 0.93 -16.68 -11.60
C SER A 96 -0.03 -17.42 -10.65
N THR A 97 0.44 -18.44 -9.94
CA THR A 97 -0.42 -19.34 -9.14
C THR A 97 -0.71 -18.93 -7.70
N PRO A 98 0.04 -18.04 -7.00
CA PRO A 98 -0.31 -17.61 -5.66
C PRO A 98 -1.73 -17.04 -5.60
N GLY A 99 -2.54 -17.58 -4.68
CA GLY A 99 -3.93 -17.15 -4.48
C GLY A 99 -4.05 -15.70 -4.03
N GLU A 100 -3.02 -15.17 -3.40
CA GLU A 100 -2.92 -13.79 -2.94
C GLU A 100 -2.93 -12.78 -4.09
N LEU A 101 -2.33 -13.12 -5.24
CA LEU A 101 -2.39 -12.29 -6.45
C LEU A 101 -3.79 -12.30 -7.06
N ASP A 102 -4.42 -13.48 -7.10
CA ASP A 102 -5.78 -13.63 -7.63
C ASP A 102 -6.81 -12.88 -6.78
N GLU A 103 -6.70 -12.99 -5.47
CA GLU A 103 -7.58 -12.28 -4.53
C GLU A 103 -7.41 -10.77 -4.62
N LEU A 104 -6.17 -10.27 -4.73
CA LEU A 104 -5.92 -8.84 -4.92
C LEU A 104 -6.55 -8.32 -6.22
N TRP A 105 -6.36 -9.03 -7.33
CA TRP A 105 -6.98 -8.70 -8.62
C TRP A 105 -8.50 -8.65 -8.50
N TYR A 106 -9.09 -9.72 -7.98
CA TYR A 106 -10.55 -9.84 -7.82
C TYR A 106 -11.14 -8.69 -7.00
N ARG A 107 -10.54 -8.37 -5.84
CA ARG A 107 -11.06 -7.32 -4.97
C ARG A 107 -10.90 -5.93 -5.53
N LEU A 108 -9.80 -5.64 -6.20
CA LEU A 108 -9.63 -4.37 -6.89
C LEU A 108 -10.70 -4.18 -7.97
N TYR A 109 -11.02 -5.23 -8.73
CA TYR A 109 -12.13 -5.20 -9.69
C TYR A 109 -13.51 -5.17 -9.05
N CYS A 110 -13.70 -5.74 -7.87
CA CYS A 110 -14.92 -5.50 -7.09
C CYS A 110 -15.08 -4.01 -6.75
N GLY A 111 -13.98 -3.33 -6.41
CA GLY A 111 -13.97 -1.89 -6.22
C GLY A 111 -14.38 -1.12 -7.49
N VAL A 112 -13.79 -1.46 -8.63
CA VAL A 112 -14.14 -0.89 -9.94
C VAL A 112 -15.63 -1.11 -10.25
N SER A 113 -16.14 -2.32 -10.06
CA SER A 113 -17.55 -2.66 -10.30
C SER A 113 -18.51 -1.86 -9.42
N ARG A 114 -18.18 -1.68 -8.12
CA ARG A 114 -18.97 -0.83 -7.22
C ARG A 114 -18.94 0.64 -7.66
N CYS A 115 -17.81 1.14 -8.15
CA CYS A 115 -17.71 2.49 -8.72
C CYS A 115 -18.59 2.63 -9.95
N ASN A 116 -18.53 1.69 -10.90
CA ASN A 116 -19.37 1.72 -12.11
C ASN A 116 -20.86 1.68 -11.74
N SER A 117 -21.26 0.83 -10.81
CA SER A 117 -22.63 0.78 -10.32
C SER A 117 -23.08 2.09 -9.66
N ALA A 118 -22.20 2.74 -8.90
CA ALA A 118 -22.49 4.03 -8.27
C ALA A 118 -22.64 5.15 -9.30
N LEU A 119 -21.79 5.20 -10.34
CA LEU A 119 -21.92 6.17 -11.44
C LEU A 119 -23.23 6.00 -12.21
N VAL A 120 -23.61 4.74 -12.51
CA VAL A 120 -24.93 4.45 -13.14
C VAL A 120 -26.09 4.91 -12.27
N ALA A 121 -26.04 4.68 -10.97
CA ALA A 121 -27.07 5.12 -10.03
C ALA A 121 -27.15 6.65 -9.95
N LEU A 122 -26.01 7.35 -9.94
CA LEU A 122 -25.93 8.79 -9.92
C LEU A 122 -26.44 9.41 -11.23
N GLU A 123 -26.13 8.81 -12.38
CA GLU A 123 -26.65 9.24 -13.69
C GLU A 123 -28.17 9.13 -13.74
N GLN A 124 -28.77 8.06 -13.22
CA GLN A 124 -30.20 7.79 -13.30
C GLN A 124 -31.01 8.54 -12.25
N TYR A 125 -30.52 8.67 -11.04
CA TYR A 125 -31.29 9.14 -9.89
C TYR A 125 -30.62 10.25 -9.09
N GLY A 126 -29.37 10.63 -9.40
CA GLY A 126 -28.59 11.56 -8.60
C GLY A 126 -29.25 12.92 -8.46
N ASP A 127 -29.67 13.54 -9.57
CA ASP A 127 -30.29 14.85 -9.55
C ASP A 127 -31.62 14.87 -8.77
N GLU A 128 -32.44 13.84 -8.94
CA GLU A 128 -33.71 13.71 -8.23
C GLU A 128 -33.51 13.51 -6.71
N LYS A 129 -32.56 12.67 -6.32
CA LYS A 129 -32.40 12.25 -4.93
C LYS A 129 -31.49 13.16 -4.11
N LEU A 130 -30.51 13.79 -4.74
CA LEU A 130 -29.44 14.54 -4.05
C LEU A 130 -29.40 16.03 -4.47
N GLY A 131 -29.98 16.38 -5.61
CA GLY A 131 -29.77 17.64 -6.31
C GLY A 131 -28.47 17.64 -7.11
N SER A 132 -28.45 18.40 -8.23
CA SER A 132 -27.37 18.32 -9.24
C SER A 132 -25.98 18.65 -8.68
N GLU A 133 -25.85 19.61 -7.77
CA GLU A 133 -24.57 19.96 -7.16
C GLU A 133 -23.99 18.79 -6.33
N THR A 134 -24.82 18.23 -5.45
CA THR A 134 -24.39 17.09 -4.61
C THR A 134 -24.12 15.85 -5.45
N ALA A 135 -24.96 15.57 -6.44
CA ALA A 135 -24.78 14.44 -7.36
C ALA A 135 -23.45 14.56 -8.13
N GLY A 136 -23.11 15.76 -8.60
CA GLY A 136 -21.82 16.04 -9.25
C GLY A 136 -20.63 15.80 -8.33
N ILE A 137 -20.68 16.24 -7.07
CA ILE A 137 -19.63 15.97 -6.07
C ILE A 137 -19.51 14.46 -5.81
N ARG A 138 -20.64 13.74 -5.65
CA ARG A 138 -20.64 12.28 -5.46
C ARG A 138 -20.06 11.53 -6.66
N ALA A 139 -20.38 11.95 -7.88
CA ALA A 139 -19.77 11.36 -9.08
C ALA A 139 -18.24 11.57 -9.10
N ALA A 140 -17.76 12.76 -8.76
CA ALA A 140 -16.35 13.07 -8.68
C ALA A 140 -15.61 12.25 -7.59
N GLU A 141 -16.27 12.01 -6.43
CA GLU A 141 -15.74 11.08 -5.43
C GLU A 141 -15.61 9.66 -5.99
N VAL A 142 -16.59 9.18 -6.76
CA VAL A 142 -16.56 7.83 -7.35
C VAL A 142 -15.49 7.72 -8.44
N HIS A 143 -15.31 8.76 -9.28
CA HIS A 143 -14.19 8.81 -10.22
C HIS A 143 -12.85 8.72 -9.50
N PHE A 144 -12.64 9.45 -8.41
CA PHE A 144 -11.43 9.31 -7.59
C PHE A 144 -11.22 7.88 -7.10
N LEU A 145 -12.25 7.22 -6.57
CA LEU A 145 -12.17 5.84 -6.07
C LEU A 145 -11.84 4.86 -7.19
N ARG A 146 -12.47 5.00 -8.37
CA ARG A 146 -12.17 4.17 -9.53
C ARG A 146 -10.72 4.36 -9.99
N GLY A 147 -10.26 5.60 -10.06
CA GLY A 147 -8.86 5.93 -10.32
C GLY A 147 -7.90 5.26 -9.32
N HIS A 148 -8.24 5.25 -8.02
CA HIS A 148 -7.46 4.55 -6.99
C HIS A 148 -7.34 3.05 -7.25
N PHE A 149 -8.45 2.36 -7.55
CA PHE A 149 -8.41 0.92 -7.82
C PHE A 149 -7.62 0.61 -9.09
N TYR A 150 -7.82 1.37 -10.15
CA TYR A 150 -7.06 1.19 -11.40
C TYR A 150 -5.58 1.54 -11.26
N PHE A 151 -5.24 2.57 -10.48
CA PHE A 151 -3.85 2.88 -10.18
C PHE A 151 -3.13 1.70 -9.51
N LYS A 152 -3.77 1.05 -8.52
CA LYS A 152 -3.23 -0.15 -7.89
C LYS A 152 -3.10 -1.33 -8.86
N LEU A 153 -4.13 -1.59 -9.68
CA LEU A 153 -4.09 -2.63 -10.71
C LEU A 153 -2.93 -2.42 -11.70
N LEU A 154 -2.77 -1.22 -12.22
CA LEU A 154 -1.68 -0.87 -13.14
C LEU A 154 -0.31 -0.99 -12.48
N THR A 155 -0.19 -0.51 -11.25
CA THR A 155 1.05 -0.61 -10.47
C THR A 155 1.46 -2.07 -10.27
N MET A 156 0.51 -2.97 -10.08
CA MET A 156 0.77 -4.39 -9.85
C MET A 156 0.98 -5.18 -11.16
N PHE A 157 0.04 -5.07 -12.10
CA PHE A 157 -0.11 -6.06 -13.17
C PHE A 157 0.19 -5.53 -14.57
N ARG A 158 0.44 -4.23 -14.75
CA ARG A 158 0.72 -3.57 -16.06
C ARG A 158 -0.40 -3.74 -17.10
N GLN A 159 -0.71 -4.99 -17.46
CA GLN A 159 -1.73 -5.34 -18.47
C GLN A 159 -3.03 -5.70 -17.78
N ILE A 160 -4.02 -4.82 -17.90
CA ILE A 160 -5.32 -4.96 -17.24
C ILE A 160 -6.45 -4.58 -18.20
N PRO A 161 -7.63 -5.22 -18.11
CA PRO A 161 -8.82 -4.76 -18.83
C PRO A 161 -9.35 -3.46 -18.25
N TRP A 162 -9.78 -2.54 -19.10
CA TRP A 162 -10.47 -1.32 -18.69
C TRP A 162 -11.98 -1.50 -18.82
N VAL A 163 -12.69 -1.37 -17.71
CA VAL A 163 -14.16 -1.50 -17.63
C VAL A 163 -14.70 -0.24 -16.95
N ASP A 164 -15.21 0.70 -17.72
CA ASP A 164 -15.93 1.86 -17.22
C ASP A 164 -17.43 1.61 -17.14
N GLU A 165 -18.22 2.62 -16.76
CA GLU A 165 -19.67 2.52 -16.65
C GLU A 165 -20.35 2.25 -17.99
N ASP A 166 -19.76 2.67 -19.10
CA ASP A 166 -20.35 2.43 -20.44
C ASP A 166 -20.12 0.98 -20.88
N VAL A 167 -18.92 0.44 -20.65
CA VAL A 167 -18.65 -0.99 -20.85
C VAL A 167 -19.52 -1.82 -19.89
N PHE A 168 -19.60 -1.42 -18.61
CA PHE A 168 -20.41 -2.08 -17.60
C PHE A 168 -21.89 -2.15 -17.97
N LYS A 169 -22.48 -1.05 -18.49
CA LYS A 169 -23.89 -1.02 -18.94
C LYS A 169 -24.14 -1.87 -20.18
N ASN A 170 -23.22 -1.87 -21.13
CA ASN A 170 -23.46 -2.39 -22.47
C ASN A 170 -22.91 -3.82 -22.70
N ASN A 171 -21.87 -4.23 -21.97
CA ASN A 171 -21.10 -5.45 -22.24
C ASN A 171 -21.03 -6.43 -21.06
N LEU A 172 -22.05 -6.49 -20.20
CA LEU A 172 -22.09 -7.36 -19.03
C LEU A 172 -21.81 -8.87 -19.30
N GLN A 173 -21.89 -9.29 -20.57
CA GLN A 173 -21.65 -10.67 -20.99
C GLN A 173 -20.39 -10.84 -21.88
N GLU A 174 -19.71 -9.74 -22.18
CA GLU A 174 -18.50 -9.75 -23.00
C GLU A 174 -17.30 -9.35 -22.14
N GLU A 175 -16.30 -10.20 -22.13
CA GLU A 175 -15.06 -9.93 -21.42
C GLU A 175 -14.19 -8.94 -22.20
N THR A 176 -13.60 -7.96 -21.51
CA THR A 176 -12.68 -6.97 -22.09
C THR A 176 -11.25 -7.48 -22.06
N SER A 177 -10.50 -7.34 -23.15
CA SER A 177 -9.10 -7.77 -23.22
C SER A 177 -8.20 -6.94 -22.30
N ASN A 178 -7.19 -7.58 -21.69
CA ASN A 178 -6.18 -6.87 -20.89
C ASN A 178 -5.06 -6.23 -21.72
N VAL A 179 -5.10 -6.35 -23.04
CA VAL A 179 -4.14 -5.75 -23.98
C VAL A 179 -4.83 -4.84 -25.01
N GLU A 180 -6.04 -4.40 -24.71
CA GLU A 180 -6.77 -3.44 -25.56
C GLU A 180 -6.07 -2.09 -25.61
N PHE A 181 -5.52 -1.66 -24.48
CA PHE A 181 -4.79 -0.41 -24.34
C PHE A 181 -3.33 -0.66 -23.95
N THR A 182 -2.45 0.22 -24.36
CA THR A 182 -1.07 0.27 -23.88
C THR A 182 -1.01 0.72 -22.43
N TYR A 183 0.10 0.49 -21.75
CA TYR A 183 0.32 0.93 -20.38
C TYR A 183 0.18 2.46 -20.20
N GLU A 184 0.69 3.23 -21.18
CA GLU A 184 0.57 4.69 -21.16
C GLU A 184 -0.88 5.15 -21.37
N GLU A 185 -1.63 4.54 -22.30
CA GLU A 185 -3.06 4.83 -22.51
C GLU A 185 -3.88 4.50 -21.26
N LEU A 186 -3.60 3.41 -20.58
CA LEU A 186 -4.25 3.05 -19.32
C LEU A 186 -3.94 4.07 -18.23
N PHE A 187 -2.69 4.53 -18.11
CA PHE A 187 -2.34 5.59 -17.18
C PHE A 187 -3.05 6.92 -17.52
N GLN A 188 -3.17 7.24 -18.81
CA GLN A 188 -3.91 8.45 -19.22
C GLN A 188 -5.39 8.36 -18.84
N LYS A 189 -6.01 7.18 -18.93
CA LYS A 189 -7.37 6.96 -18.44
C LYS A 189 -7.46 7.15 -16.90
N VAL A 190 -6.51 6.64 -16.15
CA VAL A 190 -6.42 6.84 -14.69
C VAL A 190 -6.21 8.32 -14.34
N ILE A 191 -5.37 9.03 -15.07
CA ILE A 191 -5.18 10.48 -14.91
C ILE A 191 -6.50 11.22 -15.13
N ASN A 192 -7.25 10.87 -16.17
CA ASN A 192 -8.56 11.49 -16.45
C ASN A 192 -9.57 11.27 -15.29
N GLU A 193 -9.58 10.10 -14.66
CA GLU A 193 -10.39 9.85 -13.46
C GLU A 193 -10.05 10.85 -12.34
N PHE A 194 -8.77 11.08 -12.10
CA PHE A 194 -8.33 12.03 -11.08
C PHE A 194 -8.48 13.49 -11.50
N GLU A 195 -8.43 13.83 -12.79
CA GLU A 195 -8.69 15.18 -13.30
C GLU A 195 -10.18 15.56 -13.10
N ILE A 196 -11.11 14.65 -13.39
CA ILE A 196 -12.55 14.84 -13.09
C ILE A 196 -12.74 15.11 -11.59
N ALA A 197 -12.08 14.32 -10.74
CA ALA A 197 -12.14 14.52 -9.30
C ALA A 197 -11.52 15.86 -8.87
N TYR A 198 -10.35 16.20 -9.41
CA TYR A 198 -9.64 17.44 -9.10
C TYR A 198 -10.45 18.68 -9.51
N ASP A 199 -11.09 18.67 -10.66
CA ASP A 199 -11.84 19.82 -11.16
C ASP A 199 -13.13 20.07 -10.37
N THR A 200 -13.76 19.00 -9.87
CA THR A 200 -15.10 19.06 -9.26
C THR A 200 -15.07 19.08 -7.73
N LEU A 201 -14.17 18.34 -7.10
CA LEU A 201 -14.16 18.21 -5.64
C LEU A 201 -13.73 19.51 -4.94
N PRO A 202 -14.33 19.84 -3.78
CA PRO A 202 -13.88 20.96 -2.96
C PRO A 202 -12.52 20.69 -2.31
N MET A 203 -11.82 21.73 -1.87
CA MET A 203 -10.54 21.63 -1.17
C MET A 203 -10.63 20.84 0.15
N THR A 204 -11.79 20.89 0.80
CA THR A 204 -12.07 20.22 2.08
C THR A 204 -13.43 19.56 2.04
N MET A 205 -13.56 18.44 2.72
CA MET A 205 -14.84 17.77 2.97
C MET A 205 -15.18 17.85 4.47
N SER A 206 -16.45 17.87 4.79
CA SER A 206 -16.90 17.86 6.20
C SER A 206 -16.63 16.54 6.91
N ASP A 207 -16.58 15.45 6.15
CA ASP A 207 -16.22 14.10 6.61
C ASP A 207 -14.76 13.81 6.22
N GLY A 208 -13.89 13.63 7.21
CA GLY A 208 -12.46 13.38 7.00
C GLY A 208 -12.14 12.05 6.30
N GLY A 209 -13.10 11.15 6.20
CA GLY A 209 -12.98 9.90 5.44
C GLY A 209 -13.24 10.06 3.94
N ARG A 210 -13.83 11.17 3.50
CA ARG A 210 -14.13 11.41 2.08
C ARG A 210 -12.97 12.07 1.36
N THR A 211 -12.81 11.71 0.10
CA THR A 211 -11.80 12.30 -0.78
C THR A 211 -12.12 13.77 -1.11
N ASN A 212 -11.08 14.53 -1.43
CA ASN A 212 -11.18 15.95 -1.75
C ASN A 212 -10.20 16.33 -2.89
N LYS A 213 -10.27 17.57 -3.34
CA LYS A 213 -9.39 18.10 -4.41
C LYS A 213 -7.91 17.89 -4.13
N VAL A 214 -7.47 18.01 -2.88
CA VAL A 214 -6.06 17.89 -2.50
C VAL A 214 -5.57 16.44 -2.64
N ALA A 215 -6.41 15.48 -2.27
CA ALA A 215 -6.12 14.05 -2.47
C ALA A 215 -6.05 13.70 -3.97
N ALA A 216 -6.93 14.27 -4.81
CA ALA A 216 -6.87 14.10 -6.26
C ALA A 216 -5.57 14.70 -6.85
N ALA A 217 -5.14 15.89 -6.38
CA ALA A 217 -3.86 16.47 -6.76
C ALA A 217 -2.66 15.58 -6.37
N ALA A 218 -2.68 14.96 -5.19
CA ALA A 218 -1.64 14.03 -4.77
C ALA A 218 -1.56 12.80 -5.69
N TYR A 219 -2.69 12.26 -6.13
CA TYR A 219 -2.73 11.17 -7.10
C TYR A 219 -2.24 11.59 -8.49
N LEU A 220 -2.65 12.75 -8.98
CA LEU A 220 -2.15 13.29 -10.25
C LEU A 220 -0.63 13.44 -10.21
N ALA A 221 -0.08 13.99 -9.12
CA ALA A 221 1.36 14.06 -8.93
C ALA A 221 2.01 12.67 -8.97
N LYS A 222 1.42 11.66 -8.31
CA LYS A 222 1.94 10.29 -8.30
C LYS A 222 1.89 9.61 -9.67
N CYS A 223 0.80 9.82 -10.43
CA CYS A 223 0.67 9.30 -11.80
C CYS A 223 1.75 9.90 -12.71
N TYR A 224 1.87 11.22 -12.72
CA TYR A 224 2.88 11.90 -13.54
C TYR A 224 4.31 11.56 -13.10
N LEU A 225 4.56 11.42 -11.79
CA LEU A 225 5.87 10.98 -11.29
C LEU A 225 6.21 9.57 -11.77
N THR A 226 5.23 8.66 -11.79
CA THR A 226 5.42 7.29 -12.30
C THR A 226 5.77 7.31 -13.79
N LEU A 227 5.03 8.06 -14.60
CA LEU A 227 5.27 8.17 -16.04
C LEU A 227 6.53 8.97 -16.38
N ALA A 228 6.96 9.90 -15.55
CA ALA A 228 8.14 10.73 -15.79
C ALA A 228 9.44 9.92 -15.88
N TRP A 229 9.51 8.78 -15.20
CA TRP A 229 10.67 7.88 -15.25
C TRP A 229 10.68 6.95 -16.47
N GLY A 230 9.68 7.04 -17.35
CA GLY A 230 9.58 6.31 -18.60
C GLY A 230 9.47 4.79 -18.44
N ASP A 231 9.62 4.07 -19.54
CA ASP A 231 9.66 2.59 -19.57
C ASP A 231 11.01 2.02 -19.08
N GLY A 232 11.67 2.69 -18.14
CA GLY A 232 12.93 2.28 -17.52
C GLY A 232 12.91 0.91 -16.85
N TYR A 233 11.73 0.28 -16.81
CA TYR A 233 11.50 -1.08 -16.32
C TYR A 233 12.27 -2.18 -17.06
N GLU A 234 12.74 -1.91 -18.28
CA GLU A 234 13.58 -2.85 -19.03
C GLU A 234 15.07 -2.54 -18.93
N ALA A 235 15.42 -1.40 -18.32
CA ALA A 235 16.81 -0.99 -18.13
C ALA A 235 17.40 -1.68 -16.89
N THR A 236 18.64 -2.12 -17.00
CA THR A 236 19.35 -2.77 -15.89
C THR A 236 19.96 -1.79 -14.89
N ASP A 237 20.18 -0.51 -15.29
CA ASP A 237 20.93 0.47 -14.51
C ASP A 237 20.37 1.91 -14.61
N GLY A 238 19.08 2.05 -14.57
CA GLY A 238 18.41 3.34 -14.56
C GLY A 238 17.47 3.55 -15.74
N PRO A 239 16.67 4.63 -15.74
CA PRO A 239 15.69 4.90 -16.77
C PRO A 239 16.36 5.28 -18.09
N ALA A 240 15.72 4.94 -19.21
CA ALA A 240 16.20 5.32 -20.54
C ALA A 240 16.22 6.85 -20.72
N PHE A 241 15.24 7.56 -20.14
CA PHE A 241 15.20 9.02 -20.06
C PHE A 241 14.16 9.46 -19.02
N ILE A 242 14.25 10.74 -18.60
CA ILE A 242 13.30 11.35 -17.66
C ILE A 242 12.49 12.40 -18.41
N ASN A 243 11.15 12.31 -18.30
CA ASN A 243 10.24 13.26 -18.94
C ASN A 243 10.08 14.52 -18.05
N ASN A 244 10.74 15.60 -18.45
CA ASN A 244 10.69 16.86 -17.70
C ASN A 244 9.32 17.56 -17.74
N GLU A 245 8.51 17.34 -18.78
CA GLU A 245 7.14 17.89 -18.82
C GLU A 245 6.27 17.24 -17.76
N TYR A 246 6.42 15.94 -17.56
CA TYR A 246 5.72 15.22 -16.47
C TYR A 246 6.28 15.64 -15.10
N MET A 247 7.57 15.90 -14.95
CA MET A 247 8.12 16.45 -13.70
C MET A 247 7.58 17.85 -13.38
N GLN A 248 7.32 18.68 -14.39
CA GLN A 248 6.62 19.97 -14.21
C GLN A 248 5.18 19.77 -13.72
N LYS A 249 4.47 18.75 -14.21
CA LYS A 249 3.14 18.39 -13.71
C LYS A 249 3.18 17.91 -12.25
N VAL A 250 4.18 17.13 -11.87
CA VAL A 250 4.41 16.76 -10.47
C VAL A 250 4.58 18.00 -9.59
N GLU A 251 5.41 18.95 -10.03
CA GLU A 251 5.63 20.23 -9.31
C GLU A 251 4.34 21.03 -9.19
N GLU A 252 3.54 21.12 -10.26
CA GLU A 252 2.26 21.82 -10.31
C GLU A 252 1.24 21.24 -9.30
N TYR A 253 1.00 19.93 -9.36
CA TYR A 253 0.00 19.30 -8.49
C TYR A 253 0.45 19.19 -7.03
N THR A 254 1.72 18.96 -6.75
CA THR A 254 2.24 18.98 -5.37
C THR A 254 2.16 20.37 -4.75
N LYS A 255 2.22 21.44 -5.53
CA LYS A 255 2.03 22.82 -5.06
C LYS A 255 0.60 23.05 -4.53
N VAL A 256 -0.41 22.38 -5.08
CA VAL A 256 -1.77 22.41 -4.54
C VAL A 256 -1.80 21.86 -3.12
N VAL A 257 -1.10 20.76 -2.87
CA VAL A 257 -1.01 20.15 -1.53
C VAL A 257 -0.26 21.06 -0.55
N VAL A 258 0.86 21.67 -0.99
CA VAL A 258 1.62 22.65 -0.18
C VAL A 258 0.75 23.83 0.26
N ASN A 259 -0.14 24.31 -0.60
CA ASN A 259 -1.00 25.47 -0.34
C ASN A 259 -2.35 25.12 0.31
N SER A 260 -2.51 23.90 0.80
CA SER A 260 -3.75 23.41 1.40
C SER A 260 -3.72 23.45 2.94
N GLN A 261 -4.72 22.84 3.56
CA GLN A 261 -4.79 22.66 5.02
C GLN A 261 -3.85 21.59 5.57
N TYR A 262 -3.21 20.80 4.70
CA TYR A 262 -2.29 19.73 5.12
C TYR A 262 -0.89 20.27 5.42
N GLY A 263 -0.14 19.54 6.24
CA GLY A 263 1.20 19.93 6.69
C GLY A 263 1.83 18.88 7.58
N TYR A 264 3.09 19.05 7.94
CA TYR A 264 3.78 18.17 8.88
C TYR A 264 3.15 18.22 10.26
N LEU A 265 3.01 17.07 10.93
CA LEU A 265 2.95 17.02 12.39
C LEU A 265 4.32 17.41 12.98
N GLU A 266 4.33 17.95 14.20
CA GLU A 266 5.56 18.40 14.85
C GLU A 266 6.48 17.22 15.19
N ASP A 267 5.91 16.12 15.66
CA ASP A 267 6.62 14.89 15.95
C ASP A 267 6.34 13.83 14.88
N TYR A 268 7.39 13.16 14.42
CA TYR A 268 7.32 12.10 13.41
C TYR A 268 6.49 10.91 13.89
N GLY A 269 6.58 10.55 15.18
CA GLY A 269 5.89 9.39 15.73
C GLY A 269 4.38 9.55 15.82
N ASP A 270 3.89 10.81 15.89
CA ASP A 270 2.48 11.10 16.11
C ASP A 270 1.58 10.52 15.02
N ILE A 271 1.97 10.60 13.73
CA ILE A 271 1.15 10.09 12.62
C ILE A 271 0.83 8.59 12.74
N PHE A 272 1.65 7.83 13.45
CA PHE A 272 1.49 6.39 13.65
C PHE A 272 0.78 6.03 14.97
N LEU A 273 0.05 6.98 15.55
CA LEU A 273 -0.75 6.80 16.76
C LEU A 273 -2.24 6.99 16.48
N PRO A 274 -3.13 6.20 17.12
CA PRO A 274 -4.57 6.24 16.86
C PRO A 274 -5.21 7.62 17.03
N GLU A 275 -4.76 8.41 17.98
CA GLU A 275 -5.27 9.76 18.26
C GLU A 275 -4.99 10.79 17.16
N PHE A 276 -4.06 10.47 16.23
CA PHE A 276 -3.71 11.34 15.11
C PHE A 276 -4.32 10.90 13.78
N LYS A 277 -5.25 9.94 13.78
CA LYS A 277 -6.06 9.61 12.61
C LYS A 277 -6.68 10.87 12.02
N ASN A 278 -6.60 11.03 10.70
CA ASN A 278 -7.13 12.21 10.00
C ASN A 278 -6.53 13.56 10.45
N SER A 279 -5.31 13.55 10.96
CA SER A 279 -4.55 14.76 11.28
C SER A 279 -4.18 15.55 10.01
N LYS A 280 -3.59 16.75 10.21
CA LYS A 280 -3.12 17.58 9.09
C LYS A 280 -2.07 16.92 8.18
N GLU A 281 -1.43 15.82 8.59
CA GLU A 281 -0.49 15.07 7.75
C GLU A 281 -1.18 13.99 6.91
N SER A 282 -2.41 13.58 7.25
CA SER A 282 -3.19 12.58 6.52
C SER A 282 -3.89 13.20 5.31
N VAL A 283 -3.26 13.20 4.14
CA VAL A 283 -3.84 13.74 2.90
C VAL A 283 -4.95 12.83 2.37
N PHE A 284 -4.73 11.53 2.36
CA PHE A 284 -5.76 10.53 2.08
C PHE A 284 -5.42 9.22 2.78
N ALA A 285 -6.39 8.68 3.50
CA ALA A 285 -6.26 7.42 4.21
C ALA A 285 -7.53 6.58 4.12
N VAL A 286 -7.35 5.27 4.01
CA VAL A 286 -8.45 4.31 4.18
C VAL A 286 -8.85 4.30 5.65
N GLN A 287 -10.12 4.57 5.91
CA GLN A 287 -10.65 4.65 7.27
C GLN A 287 -10.91 3.27 7.84
N THR A 288 -10.46 3.05 9.05
CA THR A 288 -10.66 1.80 9.78
C THR A 288 -11.43 2.03 11.06
N SER A 289 -12.15 1.01 11.54
CA SER A 289 -12.97 1.11 12.73
C SER A 289 -12.89 -0.14 13.60
N GLN A 290 -12.98 0.06 14.92
CA GLN A 290 -13.13 -1.03 15.90
C GLN A 290 -14.56 -1.56 16.02
N TYR A 291 -15.53 -0.76 15.60
CA TYR A 291 -16.93 -1.02 15.93
C TYR A 291 -17.51 -2.18 15.12
N THR A 292 -17.94 -3.18 15.85
CA THR A 292 -18.91 -4.17 15.37
C THR A 292 -20.06 -4.21 16.37
N GLU A 293 -21.30 -4.03 15.92
CA GLU A 293 -22.48 -4.29 16.77
C GLU A 293 -22.49 -5.74 17.28
N ASP A 294 -21.80 -6.60 16.57
CA ASP A 294 -21.58 -7.99 16.89
C ASP A 294 -20.07 -8.25 16.89
N ASN A 295 -19.46 -8.22 18.07
CA ASN A 295 -18.04 -8.53 18.28
C ASN A 295 -17.66 -9.97 17.87
N THR A 296 -18.62 -10.78 17.44
CA THR A 296 -18.39 -12.15 16.98
C THR A 296 -18.17 -12.25 15.47
N THR A 297 -18.48 -11.19 14.70
CA THR A 297 -18.39 -11.23 13.23
C THR A 297 -17.27 -10.34 12.73
N PHE A 298 -16.13 -10.92 12.47
CA PHE A 298 -14.94 -10.30 11.90
C PHE A 298 -15.19 -9.51 10.58
N GLY A 299 -16.27 -9.81 9.88
CA GLY A 299 -16.55 -9.33 8.53
C GLY A 299 -17.25 -7.98 8.42
N ARG A 300 -17.54 -7.26 9.51
CA ARG A 300 -18.31 -6.00 9.46
C ARG A 300 -17.54 -4.74 9.87
N ALA A 301 -16.41 -4.91 10.54
CA ALA A 301 -15.52 -3.80 10.85
C ALA A 301 -14.41 -3.72 9.80
N ASN A 302 -14.03 -2.49 9.48
CA ASN A 302 -12.94 -2.23 8.55
C ASN A 302 -11.62 -2.24 9.31
N TRP A 303 -10.97 -3.39 9.38
CA TRP A 303 -9.68 -3.56 10.05
C TRP A 303 -8.53 -3.32 9.08
N SER A 304 -7.47 -2.64 9.52
CA SER A 304 -6.34 -2.33 8.64
C SER A 304 -5.38 -3.49 8.47
N ASN A 305 -5.02 -4.14 9.54
CA ASN A 305 -3.91 -5.07 9.51
C ASN A 305 -4.16 -6.23 10.48
N THR A 306 -4.07 -7.43 9.97
CA THR A 306 -4.42 -8.63 10.74
C THR A 306 -3.24 -9.59 10.94
N LEU A 307 -2.13 -9.40 10.22
CA LEU A 307 -0.99 -10.31 10.26
C LEU A 307 0.22 -9.74 11.01
N ASN A 308 0.33 -8.42 11.12
CA ASN A 308 1.58 -7.73 11.47
C ASN A 308 1.76 -7.49 12.98
N GLY A 309 0.86 -8.01 13.80
CA GLY A 309 1.00 -7.95 15.26
C GLY A 309 2.21 -8.74 15.74
N CYS A 310 3.03 -8.13 16.58
CA CYS A 310 4.20 -8.72 17.20
C CYS A 310 3.81 -9.93 18.08
N TRP A 311 4.56 -11.01 17.98
CA TRP A 311 4.33 -12.20 18.80
C TRP A 311 4.56 -11.91 20.28
N GLY A 312 3.73 -12.44 21.15
CA GLY A 312 3.89 -12.33 22.61
C GLY A 312 3.50 -10.98 23.23
N ILE A 313 3.57 -9.88 22.51
CA ILE A 313 3.01 -8.59 22.93
C ILE A 313 1.47 -8.64 22.86
N TRP A 314 0.98 -9.20 21.76
CA TRP A 314 -0.45 -9.40 21.51
C TRP A 314 -0.81 -10.88 21.66
N SER A 315 -2.03 -11.17 22.12
CA SER A 315 -2.46 -12.54 22.43
C SER A 315 -2.44 -13.50 21.24
N CYS A 316 -2.48 -12.99 20.01
CA CYS A 316 -2.46 -13.77 18.77
C CYS A 316 -1.77 -13.04 17.61
N GLY A 317 -0.73 -12.27 17.89
CA GLY A 317 0.09 -11.66 16.86
C GLY A 317 0.71 -12.71 15.92
N TRP A 318 0.75 -12.43 14.63
CA TRP A 318 1.24 -13.37 13.62
C TRP A 318 2.66 -13.07 13.14
N ASP A 319 3.21 -11.90 13.51
CA ASP A 319 4.60 -11.49 13.30
C ASP A 319 5.03 -11.45 11.82
N PHE A 320 4.13 -11.01 10.94
CA PHE A 320 4.44 -10.72 9.55
C PHE A 320 5.00 -9.29 9.38
N HIS A 321 5.40 -8.92 8.15
CA HIS A 321 5.88 -7.60 7.77
C HIS A 321 7.04 -7.15 8.66
N LYS A 322 8.11 -7.92 8.66
CA LYS A 322 9.26 -7.71 9.54
C LYS A 322 10.33 -6.84 8.85
N PRO A 323 10.85 -5.81 9.51
CA PRO A 323 12.01 -5.09 8.99
C PRO A 323 13.21 -6.01 8.77
N SER A 324 13.89 -5.86 7.65
CA SER A 324 15.14 -6.57 7.37
C SER A 324 16.32 -5.97 8.15
N GLN A 325 17.40 -6.72 8.34
CA GLN A 325 18.67 -6.17 8.84
C GLN A 325 19.19 -5.08 7.90
N ASN A 326 18.96 -5.23 6.61
CA ASN A 326 19.34 -4.25 5.59
C ASN A 326 18.64 -2.89 5.80
N LEU A 327 17.36 -2.90 6.18
CA LEU A 327 16.65 -1.67 6.56
C LEU A 327 17.24 -1.05 7.83
N VAL A 328 17.47 -1.82 8.88
CA VAL A 328 18.08 -1.32 10.13
C VAL A 328 19.44 -0.69 9.86
N ASN A 329 20.25 -1.32 9.01
CA ASN A 329 21.53 -0.77 8.58
C ASN A 329 21.36 0.56 7.82
N ALA A 330 20.30 0.73 7.01
CA ALA A 330 20.05 1.95 6.27
C ALA A 330 19.82 3.18 7.17
N PHE A 331 19.40 3.00 8.41
CA PHE A 331 19.29 4.07 9.41
C PHE A 331 20.61 4.47 10.06
N LYS A 332 21.72 3.76 9.81
CA LYS A 332 23.04 4.14 10.36
C LYS A 332 23.48 5.50 9.83
N THR A 333 24.08 6.27 10.75
CA THR A 333 24.60 7.60 10.43
C THR A 333 26.07 7.73 10.84
N GLU A 334 26.78 8.57 10.09
CA GLU A 334 28.10 9.07 10.46
C GLU A 334 28.05 10.61 10.42
N ASN A 335 28.38 11.24 11.56
CA ASN A 335 28.25 12.69 11.72
C ASN A 335 26.82 13.21 11.38
N GLY A 336 25.81 12.43 11.69
CA GLY A 336 24.41 12.72 11.47
C GLY A 336 23.92 12.54 10.02
N LEU A 337 24.76 12.14 9.09
CA LEU A 337 24.38 11.87 7.70
C LEU A 337 24.31 10.37 7.42
N PRO A 338 23.48 9.91 6.47
CA PRO A 338 23.45 8.51 6.07
C PRO A 338 24.81 8.00 5.59
N MET A 339 25.09 6.74 5.82
CA MET A 339 26.34 6.11 5.40
C MET A 339 26.35 5.67 3.93
N PHE A 340 25.23 5.85 3.22
CA PHE A 340 25.06 5.53 1.80
C PHE A 340 25.58 4.12 1.44
N GLU A 341 26.53 4.00 0.53
CA GLU A 341 27.08 2.70 0.10
C GLU A 341 27.82 1.92 1.18
N HIS A 342 28.21 2.59 2.30
CA HIS A 342 28.90 1.97 3.44
C HIS A 342 27.97 1.49 4.56
N TYR A 343 26.65 1.66 4.40
CA TYR A 343 25.66 1.34 5.44
C TYR A 343 25.67 -0.13 5.89
N ALA A 344 26.05 -1.04 4.99
CA ALA A 344 26.07 -2.49 5.24
C ALA A 344 27.45 -3.08 5.52
N ASP A 345 28.49 -2.24 5.74
CA ASP A 345 29.86 -2.69 5.97
C ASP A 345 29.99 -3.52 7.26
N ASN A 346 29.13 -3.30 8.25
CA ASN A 346 28.95 -4.14 9.43
C ASN A 346 27.48 -4.28 9.79
N ASN A 347 27.11 -5.50 10.27
CA ASN A 347 25.76 -5.81 10.74
C ASN A 347 25.65 -5.62 12.25
N ASP A 348 26.20 -4.53 12.79
CA ASP A 348 26.08 -4.25 14.22
C ASP A 348 24.62 -3.99 14.58
N TYR A 349 24.16 -4.79 15.50
CA TYR A 349 22.81 -4.71 16.03
C TYR A 349 22.82 -3.77 17.25
N PRO A 350 21.92 -2.79 17.35
CA PRO A 350 21.82 -1.93 18.51
C PRO A 350 21.19 -2.67 19.68
N ILE A 351 21.92 -3.57 20.33
CA ILE A 351 21.40 -4.42 21.41
C ILE A 351 22.11 -4.18 22.72
N ASN A 352 21.39 -4.54 23.79
CA ASN A 352 21.78 -4.68 25.19
C ASN A 352 21.83 -3.42 26.00
N GLY A 353 21.12 -2.34 25.64
CA GLY A 353 21.06 -1.11 26.45
C GLY A 353 22.44 -0.47 26.67
N THR A 354 23.49 -0.97 26.03
CA THR A 354 24.82 -0.38 26.03
C THR A 354 24.93 0.50 24.78
N PRO A 355 25.14 1.82 24.91
CA PRO A 355 25.33 2.68 23.76
C PRO A 355 26.46 2.15 22.89
N SER A 356 26.12 1.78 21.65
CA SER A 356 27.12 1.44 20.65
C SER A 356 27.80 2.71 20.16
N ALA A 357 29.01 2.61 19.63
CA ALA A 357 29.65 3.74 18.96
C ALA A 357 28.90 4.14 17.69
N GLN A 358 28.14 3.21 17.09
CA GLN A 358 27.30 3.44 15.94
C GLN A 358 26.07 4.30 16.30
N LYS A 359 25.83 5.32 15.51
CA LYS A 359 24.66 6.18 15.61
C LYS A 359 23.66 5.89 14.51
N TYR A 360 22.41 6.28 14.75
CA TYR A 360 21.28 6.01 13.87
C TYR A 360 20.41 7.25 13.70
N ASP A 361 19.76 7.35 12.55
CA ASP A 361 18.64 8.27 12.35
C ASP A 361 17.53 7.92 13.36
N PRO A 362 16.96 8.90 14.09
CA PRO A 362 15.94 8.64 15.12
C PRO A 362 14.70 7.92 14.60
N ARG A 363 14.38 8.02 13.32
CA ARG A 363 13.24 7.31 12.70
C ARG A 363 13.36 5.78 12.79
N LEU A 364 14.56 5.23 13.02
CA LEU A 364 14.73 3.81 13.34
C LEU A 364 13.83 3.39 14.50
N PHE A 365 13.85 4.12 15.60
CA PHE A 365 13.14 3.76 16.83
C PHE A 365 11.63 4.05 16.79
N HIS A 366 11.16 4.77 15.78
CA HIS A 366 9.75 4.92 15.45
C HIS A 366 9.24 3.84 14.50
N THR A 367 10.13 3.25 13.71
CA THR A 367 9.79 2.31 12.64
C THR A 367 9.96 0.86 13.06
N VAL A 368 11.04 0.56 13.79
CA VAL A 368 11.49 -0.80 14.10
C VAL A 368 11.42 -1.08 15.59
N GLY A 369 10.68 -2.10 15.96
CA GLY A 369 10.72 -2.70 17.29
C GLY A 369 11.97 -3.57 17.43
N ILE A 370 12.78 -3.25 18.43
CA ILE A 370 14.09 -3.86 18.67
C ILE A 370 14.08 -4.46 20.08
N PRO A 371 14.49 -5.72 20.30
CA PRO A 371 14.62 -6.29 21.64
C PRO A 371 15.44 -5.39 22.57
N THR A 372 15.04 -5.32 23.83
CA THR A 372 15.55 -4.46 24.90
C THR A 372 15.02 -3.02 24.90
N PHE A 373 14.35 -2.58 23.85
CA PHE A 373 13.68 -1.28 23.80
C PHE A 373 12.16 -1.38 24.06
N PRO A 374 11.50 -0.30 24.47
CA PRO A 374 10.05 -0.26 24.64
C PRO A 374 9.29 -0.60 23.35
N TYR A 375 8.20 -1.38 23.47
CA TYR A 375 7.24 -1.56 22.37
C TYR A 375 6.44 -0.27 22.19
N LYS A 376 6.47 0.29 21.00
CA LYS A 376 5.62 1.44 20.60
C LYS A 376 5.51 2.51 21.69
N TYR A 377 6.66 2.91 22.25
CA TYR A 377 6.82 3.97 23.27
C TYR A 377 6.35 3.62 24.69
N GLU A 378 5.88 2.41 24.96
CA GLU A 378 5.36 1.97 26.25
C GLU A 378 6.46 1.26 27.06
N ALA A 379 7.04 1.96 28.02
CA ALA A 379 8.17 1.46 28.82
C ALA A 379 7.85 0.19 29.63
N GLU A 380 6.58 -0.04 29.97
CA GLU A 380 6.09 -1.23 30.65
C GLU A 380 6.10 -2.49 29.78
N TYR A 381 6.25 -2.35 28.48
CA TYR A 381 6.28 -3.44 27.50
C TYR A 381 7.63 -3.46 26.78
N THR A 382 8.70 -3.78 27.50
CA THR A 382 10.03 -3.97 26.89
C THR A 382 10.02 -5.18 25.99
N MET A 383 10.44 -4.98 24.74
CA MET A 383 10.57 -6.07 23.77
C MET A 383 11.70 -7.02 24.15
N THR A 384 11.50 -8.29 23.86
CA THR A 384 12.47 -9.37 24.10
C THR A 384 12.65 -10.20 22.82
N THR A 385 13.60 -11.12 22.82
CA THR A 385 13.78 -12.09 21.72
C THR A 385 12.59 -13.03 21.54
N ASP A 386 11.76 -13.22 22.58
CA ASP A 386 10.54 -14.03 22.51
C ASP A 386 9.40 -13.35 21.76
N ASN A 387 9.58 -12.08 21.36
CA ASN A 387 8.59 -11.35 20.57
C ASN A 387 8.72 -11.60 19.05
N SER A 388 9.54 -12.54 18.63
CA SER A 388 9.58 -13.04 17.26
C SER A 388 9.06 -14.48 17.21
N ARG A 389 8.13 -14.73 16.26
CA ARG A 389 7.49 -16.04 16.12
C ARG A 389 8.44 -17.09 15.55
N ASN A 390 9.31 -16.72 14.62
CA ASN A 390 10.30 -17.59 13.99
C ASN A 390 11.62 -16.86 13.78
N PRO A 391 12.38 -16.61 14.87
CA PRO A 391 13.60 -15.80 14.81
C PRO A 391 14.71 -16.45 13.98
N ASN A 392 14.78 -17.78 13.93
CA ASN A 392 15.80 -18.49 13.13
C ASN A 392 15.63 -18.31 11.62
N THR A 393 14.44 -17.89 11.17
CA THR A 393 14.15 -17.65 9.75
C THR A 393 14.05 -16.15 9.45
N TYR A 394 13.48 -15.35 10.36
CA TYR A 394 13.10 -13.98 10.10
C TYR A 394 13.71 -12.95 11.06
N GLY A 395 14.65 -13.35 11.91
CA GLY A 395 15.27 -12.45 12.89
C GLY A 395 14.29 -11.94 13.95
N TYR A 396 14.66 -10.88 14.65
CA TYR A 396 13.96 -10.42 15.86
C TYR A 396 13.28 -9.05 15.73
N TYR A 397 13.40 -8.36 14.58
CA TYR A 397 12.76 -7.07 14.40
C TYR A 397 11.27 -7.20 14.16
N THR A 398 10.50 -6.16 14.51
CA THR A 398 9.09 -6.06 14.19
C THR A 398 8.75 -4.66 13.69
N SER A 399 7.73 -4.52 12.85
CA SER A 399 7.26 -3.21 12.40
C SER A 399 6.47 -2.51 13.51
N LEU A 400 6.70 -1.21 13.71
CA LEU A 400 5.97 -0.40 14.68
C LEU A 400 4.99 0.60 14.04
N LYS A 401 5.10 0.90 12.74
CA LYS A 401 4.30 1.98 12.15
C LYS A 401 2.82 1.65 12.07
N GLU A 402 2.46 0.46 11.70
CA GLU A 402 1.10 0.02 11.41
C GLU A 402 0.38 -0.65 12.58
N VAL A 403 1.04 -0.73 13.72
CA VAL A 403 0.48 -1.31 14.95
C VAL A 403 0.22 -0.21 15.99
N PRO A 404 -0.86 -0.28 16.77
CA PRO A 404 -1.11 0.67 17.84
C PRO A 404 -0.28 0.37 19.07
N GLN A 405 -0.26 1.31 20.02
CA GLN A 405 0.14 1.05 21.40
C GLN A 405 -0.78 -0.01 22.01
N ARG A 406 -0.25 -0.85 22.90
CA ARG A 406 -1.06 -1.88 23.56
C ARG A 406 -2.16 -1.27 24.44
N SER A 407 -1.90 -0.11 25.04
CA SER A 407 -2.85 0.63 25.84
C SER A 407 -3.95 1.35 25.04
N ALA A 408 -3.77 1.52 23.74
CA ALA A 408 -4.69 2.29 22.90
C ALA A 408 -6.07 1.65 22.70
N GLY A 409 -6.22 0.35 22.94
CA GLY A 409 -7.47 -0.37 22.77
C GLY A 409 -7.97 -0.49 21.31
N GLU A 410 -7.17 -0.06 20.35
CA GLU A 410 -7.47 -0.10 18.89
C GLU A 410 -7.22 -1.47 18.29
N THR A 411 -7.63 -2.54 18.99
CA THR A 411 -7.34 -3.92 18.60
C THR A 411 -8.53 -4.84 18.77
N PHE A 412 -8.56 -5.89 17.97
CA PHE A 412 -9.48 -7.01 18.10
C PHE A 412 -8.67 -8.32 18.20
N ASN A 413 -8.73 -8.98 19.35
CA ASN A 413 -7.82 -10.09 19.66
C ASN A 413 -8.22 -11.44 19.08
N TYR A 414 -9.48 -11.64 18.72
CA TYR A 414 -9.97 -12.93 18.25
C TYR A 414 -10.69 -12.79 16.91
N PRO A 415 -10.45 -13.71 15.95
CA PRO A 415 -9.48 -14.82 16.01
C PRO A 415 -8.06 -14.43 15.61
N TRP A 416 -7.80 -13.22 15.09
CA TRP A 416 -6.63 -12.90 14.28
C TRP A 416 -5.93 -11.62 14.69
N GLN A 417 -5.92 -11.10 15.81
CA GLN A 417 -5.27 -9.82 16.13
C GLN A 417 -5.37 -8.81 14.97
N ALA A 418 -6.46 -8.06 14.93
CA ALA A 418 -6.67 -6.99 13.95
C ALA A 418 -6.53 -5.63 14.61
N PHE A 419 -6.14 -4.62 13.82
CA PHE A 419 -5.96 -3.26 14.29
C PHE A 419 -6.90 -2.29 13.56
N ALA A 420 -7.27 -1.21 14.22
CA ALA A 420 -8.07 -0.14 13.65
C ALA A 420 -7.23 1.10 13.34
N MET A 421 -5.99 0.91 12.91
CA MET A 421 -5.12 1.98 12.42
C MET A 421 -5.50 2.34 10.99
N ASN A 422 -5.64 3.64 10.69
CA ASN A 422 -5.88 4.08 9.32
C ASN A 422 -4.70 3.69 8.41
N ASP A 423 -5.02 3.27 7.18
CA ASP A 423 -4.02 2.96 6.18
C ASP A 423 -3.78 4.21 5.30
N TYR A 424 -2.60 4.82 5.44
CA TYR A 424 -2.25 6.05 4.74
C TYR A 424 -1.89 5.77 3.28
N VAL A 425 -2.74 6.24 2.36
CA VAL A 425 -2.44 6.23 0.92
C VAL A 425 -1.47 7.36 0.56
N PHE A 426 -1.69 8.55 1.15
CA PHE A 426 -0.78 9.69 1.06
C PHE A 426 -0.65 10.39 2.42
N ARG A 427 0.58 10.49 2.89
CA ARG A 427 0.97 11.45 3.92
C ARG A 427 1.49 12.73 3.26
N TYR A 428 1.35 13.87 3.94
CA TYR A 428 1.92 15.14 3.46
C TYR A 428 3.40 15.01 3.11
N THR A 429 4.17 14.28 3.94
CA THR A 429 5.59 14.03 3.71
C THR A 429 5.86 13.25 2.42
N ASP A 430 5.04 12.25 2.05
CA ASP A 430 5.18 11.54 0.77
C ASP A 430 5.05 12.52 -0.41
N VAL A 431 4.06 13.42 -0.35
CA VAL A 431 3.87 14.45 -1.39
C VAL A 431 5.06 15.41 -1.46
N MET A 432 5.61 15.79 -0.30
CA MET A 432 6.79 16.65 -0.26
C MET A 432 8.04 15.98 -0.83
N LEU A 433 8.21 14.67 -0.61
CA LEU A 433 9.30 13.90 -1.23
C LEU A 433 9.10 13.76 -2.74
N MET A 434 7.86 13.57 -3.24
CA MET A 434 7.56 13.62 -4.68
C MET A 434 7.91 15.00 -5.27
N ARG A 435 7.59 16.09 -4.56
CA ARG A 435 7.95 17.45 -4.97
C ARG A 435 9.46 17.65 -5.02
N ALA A 436 10.18 17.21 -3.99
CA ALA A 436 11.64 17.32 -3.95
C ALA A 436 12.30 16.56 -5.11
N GLU A 437 11.77 15.38 -5.46
CA GLU A 437 12.22 14.60 -6.60
C GLU A 437 12.02 15.35 -7.92
N ALA A 438 10.84 15.88 -8.16
CA ALA A 438 10.59 16.69 -9.36
C ALA A 438 11.49 17.92 -9.44
N LEU A 439 11.72 18.61 -8.32
CA LEU A 439 12.61 19.78 -8.28
C LEU A 439 14.07 19.41 -8.61
N ILE A 440 14.55 18.25 -8.16
CA ILE A 440 15.90 17.75 -8.51
C ILE A 440 16.00 17.55 -10.02
N GLU A 441 15.04 16.86 -10.62
CA GLU A 441 15.04 16.56 -12.05
C GLU A 441 14.89 17.83 -12.92
N LEU A 442 14.24 18.86 -12.39
CA LEU A 442 14.12 20.19 -13.01
C LEU A 442 15.34 21.11 -12.73
N GLY A 443 16.39 20.63 -12.04
CA GLY A 443 17.60 21.38 -11.72
C GLY A 443 17.45 22.41 -10.60
N ARG A 444 16.35 22.38 -9.82
CA ARG A 444 16.07 23.28 -8.69
C ARG A 444 16.57 22.71 -7.38
N LEU A 445 17.88 22.43 -7.30
CA LEU A 445 18.50 21.60 -6.27
C LEU A 445 18.40 22.19 -4.85
N GLU A 446 18.55 23.51 -4.69
CA GLU A 446 18.45 24.15 -3.36
C GLU A 446 17.03 24.14 -2.80
N GLU A 447 16.01 24.23 -3.65
CA GLU A 447 14.63 24.11 -3.21
C GLU A 447 14.33 22.67 -2.75
N ALA A 448 14.83 21.68 -3.49
CA ALA A 448 14.74 20.28 -3.09
C ALA A 448 15.48 20.00 -1.76
N ARG A 449 16.70 20.54 -1.61
CA ARG A 449 17.48 20.44 -0.36
C ARG A 449 16.73 21.02 0.83
N THR A 450 16.06 22.13 0.65
CA THR A 450 15.24 22.75 1.71
C THR A 450 14.15 21.79 2.19
N ILE A 451 13.39 21.19 1.27
CA ILE A 451 12.34 20.23 1.61
C ILE A 451 12.91 19.01 2.36
N VAL A 452 13.99 18.43 1.84
CA VAL A 452 14.64 17.28 2.46
C VAL A 452 15.15 17.63 3.87
N ASN A 453 15.74 18.81 4.04
CA ASN A 453 16.23 19.27 5.34
C ASN A 453 15.10 19.59 6.33
N ASP A 454 13.95 20.06 5.89
CA ASP A 454 12.78 20.25 6.75
C ASP A 454 12.29 18.91 7.32
N ILE A 455 12.27 17.85 6.50
CA ILE A 455 11.93 16.49 6.93
C ILE A 455 12.96 15.99 7.97
N ARG A 456 14.26 16.20 7.73
CA ARG A 456 15.31 15.81 8.67
C ARG A 456 15.26 16.60 9.97
N ASN A 457 14.98 17.89 9.91
CA ASN A 457 14.79 18.73 11.11
C ASN A 457 13.59 18.23 11.95
N ARG A 458 12.47 17.85 11.30
CA ARG A 458 11.35 17.24 12.01
C ARG A 458 11.77 15.94 12.70
N ALA A 459 12.50 15.07 12.01
CA ALA A 459 13.00 13.83 12.60
C ALA A 459 13.93 14.09 13.79
N ALA A 460 14.81 15.11 13.70
CA ALA A 460 15.66 15.53 14.81
C ALA A 460 14.87 16.01 16.03
N ASN A 461 13.76 16.71 15.81
CA ASN A 461 12.89 17.21 16.87
C ASN A 461 11.98 16.12 17.49
N SER A 462 11.91 14.93 16.87
CA SER A 462 11.02 13.82 17.27
C SER A 462 11.67 12.83 18.25
N ILE A 463 12.75 13.20 18.92
CA ILE A 463 13.48 12.30 19.85
C ILE A 463 12.85 12.32 21.24
N ASP A 464 12.68 13.50 21.82
CA ASP A 464 12.41 13.64 23.26
C ASP A 464 10.98 13.19 23.64
N LYS A 465 9.99 13.31 22.75
CA LYS A 465 8.59 13.03 23.06
C LYS A 465 8.31 11.53 23.24
N HIS A 466 8.73 10.71 22.27
CA HIS A 466 8.38 9.31 22.22
C HIS A 466 9.56 8.37 22.43
N ILE A 467 10.74 8.73 21.93
CA ILE A 467 11.91 7.86 21.92
C ILE A 467 13.10 8.37 22.75
N GLY A 468 12.82 9.17 23.78
CA GLY A 468 13.85 9.69 24.68
C GLY A 468 14.75 8.60 25.30
N TYR A 469 14.24 7.38 25.44
CA TYR A 469 15.00 6.21 25.87
C TYR A 469 16.12 5.80 24.88
N ALA A 470 16.02 6.18 23.62
CA ALA A 470 17.00 5.86 22.58
C ALA A 470 17.90 7.07 22.22
N LYS A 471 17.81 8.17 22.93
CA LYS A 471 18.50 9.43 22.60
C LYS A 471 20.01 9.25 22.40
N ASP A 472 20.64 8.44 23.23
CA ASP A 472 22.08 8.19 23.14
C ASP A 472 22.51 7.40 21.89
N TYR A 473 21.55 6.80 21.16
CA TYR A 473 21.78 6.12 19.89
C TYR A 473 21.52 7.00 18.68
N CYS A 474 20.87 8.15 18.86
CA CYS A 474 20.43 9.02 17.78
C CYS A 474 21.52 10.02 17.38
N ASP A 475 21.69 10.20 16.07
CA ASP A 475 22.44 11.30 15.47
C ASP A 475 21.87 11.61 14.09
N ILE A 476 21.47 12.86 13.85
CA ILE A 476 20.91 13.32 12.58
C ILE A 476 21.30 14.77 12.32
N ALA A 477 21.74 15.05 11.10
CA ALA A 477 22.09 16.37 10.63
C ALA A 477 21.41 16.68 9.29
N THR A 478 21.27 17.96 8.97
CA THR A 478 20.80 18.40 7.65
C THR A 478 21.90 18.26 6.60
N TYR A 479 21.51 18.00 5.34
CA TYR A 479 22.46 17.94 4.25
C TYR A 479 23.05 19.32 3.94
N PRO A 480 24.40 19.47 3.93
CA PRO A 480 25.07 20.65 3.40
C PRO A 480 24.78 20.83 1.90
N SER A 481 24.96 22.04 1.38
CA SER A 481 24.76 22.35 -0.04
C SER A 481 25.64 21.51 -0.98
N SER A 482 26.79 21.03 -0.51
CA SER A 482 27.69 20.16 -1.28
C SER A 482 27.05 18.84 -1.70
N TYR A 483 26.07 18.32 -0.94
CA TYR A 483 25.33 17.11 -1.28
C TYR A 483 24.26 17.33 -2.35
N PHE A 484 23.90 18.58 -2.61
CA PHE A 484 22.98 19.01 -3.67
C PHE A 484 23.68 19.83 -4.75
N ALA A 485 24.98 19.59 -4.97
CA ALA A 485 25.77 20.30 -5.98
C ALA A 485 25.51 19.77 -7.41
N SER A 486 25.04 18.54 -7.57
CA SER A 486 24.64 17.95 -8.85
C SER A 486 23.32 17.20 -8.72
N VAL A 487 22.67 16.92 -9.84
CA VAL A 487 21.43 16.12 -9.90
C VAL A 487 21.68 14.71 -9.36
N GLU A 488 22.82 14.10 -9.69
CA GLU A 488 23.19 12.75 -9.27
C GLU A 488 23.31 12.63 -7.75
N SER A 489 24.06 13.54 -7.12
CA SER A 489 24.22 13.54 -5.66
C SER A 489 22.91 13.89 -4.94
N ALA A 490 22.13 14.80 -5.48
CA ALA A 490 20.83 15.15 -4.93
C ALA A 490 19.83 13.98 -5.02
N ARG A 491 19.84 13.20 -6.14
CA ARG A 491 19.05 11.97 -6.27
C ARG A 491 19.40 10.94 -5.20
N GLU A 492 20.68 10.74 -4.95
CA GLU A 492 21.12 9.80 -3.92
C GLU A 492 20.60 10.21 -2.54
N CYS A 493 20.74 11.48 -2.16
CA CYS A 493 20.21 12.01 -0.91
C CYS A 493 18.69 11.84 -0.81
N LEU A 494 17.96 12.19 -1.88
CA LEU A 494 16.51 12.06 -1.91
C LEU A 494 16.06 10.59 -1.80
N ARG A 495 16.68 9.68 -2.57
CA ARG A 495 16.34 8.25 -2.56
C ARG A 495 16.57 7.64 -1.17
N TRP A 496 17.63 8.07 -0.49
CA TRP A 496 17.90 7.65 0.87
C TRP A 496 16.90 8.22 1.85
N GLU A 497 16.62 9.53 1.77
CA GLU A 497 15.64 10.18 2.63
C GLU A 497 14.24 9.55 2.47
N ARG A 498 13.84 9.29 1.21
CA ARG A 498 12.57 8.62 0.93
C ARG A 498 12.52 7.20 1.49
N ARG A 499 13.61 6.43 1.39
CA ARG A 499 13.73 5.09 1.98
C ARG A 499 13.51 5.13 3.49
N ILE A 500 14.22 6.02 4.20
CA ILE A 500 14.15 6.12 5.66
C ILE A 500 12.78 6.65 6.13
N GLU A 501 12.28 7.68 5.48
CA GLU A 501 11.01 8.32 5.85
C GLU A 501 9.81 7.40 5.61
N MET A 502 9.76 6.73 4.46
CA MET A 502 8.65 5.89 4.03
C MET A 502 8.88 4.40 4.33
N ALA A 503 9.87 4.06 5.14
CA ALA A 503 10.18 2.69 5.51
C ALA A 503 8.96 1.98 6.10
N MET A 504 8.66 0.76 5.65
CA MET A 504 7.52 -0.05 6.08
C MET A 504 6.14 0.59 5.78
N GLU A 505 6.04 1.38 4.69
CA GLU A 505 4.79 2.00 4.23
C GLU A 505 4.46 1.61 2.77
N SER A 506 4.84 0.42 2.35
CA SER A 506 4.43 -0.23 1.08
C SER A 506 4.95 0.44 -0.19
N SER A 507 5.95 1.34 -0.13
CA SER A 507 6.39 2.13 -1.28
C SER A 507 7.71 1.69 -1.92
N ARG A 508 8.60 1.05 -1.15
CA ARG A 508 10.01 0.86 -1.50
C ARG A 508 10.24 0.16 -2.83
N TYR A 509 9.61 -0.99 -3.07
CA TYR A 509 9.78 -1.72 -4.32
C TYR A 509 9.32 -0.92 -5.54
N PHE A 510 8.17 -0.25 -5.43
CA PHE A 510 7.63 0.54 -6.52
C PHE A 510 8.53 1.74 -6.86
N ASP A 511 9.20 2.32 -5.86
CA ASP A 511 10.21 3.36 -6.06
C ASP A 511 11.47 2.82 -6.75
N LEU A 512 12.01 1.69 -6.29
CA LEU A 512 13.17 1.03 -6.92
C LEU A 512 12.89 0.68 -8.39
N ARG A 513 11.69 0.18 -8.67
CA ARG A 513 11.25 -0.18 -10.00
C ARG A 513 11.18 1.05 -10.92
N ARG A 514 10.45 2.10 -10.53
CA ARG A 514 10.31 3.29 -11.36
C ARG A 514 11.64 4.02 -11.59
N TRP A 515 12.58 3.95 -10.64
CA TRP A 515 13.93 4.46 -10.82
C TRP A 515 14.81 3.59 -11.71
N GLY A 516 14.35 2.41 -12.12
CA GLY A 516 15.09 1.45 -12.95
C GLY A 516 16.27 0.80 -12.25
N ILE A 517 16.28 0.74 -10.92
CA ILE A 517 17.40 0.20 -10.11
C ILE A 517 17.02 -1.04 -9.30
N ALA A 518 15.80 -1.57 -9.45
CA ALA A 518 15.34 -2.71 -8.66
C ALA A 518 16.27 -3.93 -8.79
N SER A 519 16.68 -4.29 -10.01
CA SER A 519 17.56 -5.45 -10.24
C SER A 519 18.89 -5.31 -9.51
N THR A 520 19.54 -4.15 -9.61
CA THR A 520 20.85 -3.89 -8.98
C THR A 520 20.74 -3.93 -7.45
N VAL A 521 19.73 -3.24 -6.89
CA VAL A 521 19.55 -3.13 -5.45
C VAL A 521 19.17 -4.49 -4.86
N LEU A 522 18.15 -5.17 -5.42
CA LEU A 522 17.63 -6.40 -4.85
C LEU A 522 18.62 -7.56 -4.97
N ASN A 523 19.31 -7.73 -6.11
CA ASN A 523 20.33 -8.78 -6.26
C ASN A 523 21.57 -8.53 -5.39
N LYS A 524 21.87 -7.27 -5.00
CA LYS A 524 22.87 -6.97 -3.98
C LYS A 524 22.34 -7.34 -2.60
N TYR A 525 21.11 -6.94 -2.27
CA TYR A 525 20.46 -7.22 -1.00
C TYR A 525 20.37 -8.73 -0.71
N PHE A 526 19.91 -9.55 -1.64
CA PHE A 526 19.79 -10.99 -1.43
C PHE A 526 21.12 -11.64 -1.01
N LYS A 527 22.24 -11.19 -1.58
CA LYS A 527 23.57 -11.69 -1.22
C LYS A 527 24.04 -11.23 0.16
N LEU A 528 23.55 -10.08 0.63
CA LEU A 528 23.83 -9.57 1.97
C LEU A 528 22.97 -10.28 3.00
N GLU A 529 21.66 -10.35 2.77
CA GLU A 529 20.70 -10.91 3.71
C GLU A 529 20.90 -12.41 3.92
N ALA A 530 21.27 -13.17 2.87
CA ALA A 530 21.63 -14.58 2.98
C ALA A 530 22.79 -14.87 3.94
N LYS A 531 23.57 -13.85 4.30
CA LYS A 531 24.70 -13.96 5.25
C LYS A 531 24.43 -13.29 6.59
N SER A 532 23.23 -12.74 6.77
CA SER A 532 22.88 -12.02 7.98
C SER A 532 22.92 -12.93 9.20
N THR A 533 23.61 -12.46 10.22
CA THR A 533 23.74 -13.13 11.51
C THR A 533 23.18 -12.21 12.59
N PHE A 534 22.71 -12.82 13.63
CA PHE A 534 22.13 -12.16 14.77
C PHE A 534 22.78 -12.73 16.05
N LYS A 535 23.25 -11.87 16.94
CA LYS A 535 23.76 -12.32 18.23
C LYS A 535 22.60 -12.47 19.22
N ALA A 536 22.41 -13.67 19.72
CA ALA A 536 21.45 -13.97 20.77
C ALA A 536 22.13 -14.63 21.95
N VAL A 537 21.57 -14.47 23.14
CA VAL A 537 21.98 -15.23 24.31
C VAL A 537 21.03 -16.41 24.43
N VAL A 538 21.54 -17.61 24.15
CA VAL A 538 20.80 -18.87 24.26
C VAL A 538 21.43 -19.67 25.40
N ASP A 539 20.64 -20.05 26.39
CA ASP A 539 21.10 -20.78 27.59
C ASP A 539 22.25 -20.09 28.35
N GLY A 540 22.32 -18.75 28.24
CA GLY A 540 23.36 -17.96 28.92
C GLY A 540 24.66 -17.80 28.13
N GLU A 541 24.74 -18.35 26.92
CA GLU A 541 25.88 -18.20 26.01
C GLU A 541 25.54 -17.31 24.82
N GLU A 542 26.45 -16.42 24.41
CA GLU A 542 26.32 -15.62 23.22
C GLU A 542 26.53 -16.46 21.96
N MET A 543 25.56 -16.56 21.09
CA MET A 543 25.60 -17.33 19.85
C MET A 543 25.25 -16.45 18.66
N ASP A 544 25.90 -16.69 17.52
CA ASP A 544 25.50 -16.13 16.23
C ASP A 544 24.41 -17.00 15.62
N ILE A 545 23.21 -16.45 15.46
CA ILE A 545 22.11 -17.11 14.77
C ILE A 545 22.09 -16.61 13.34
N HIS A 546 22.26 -17.51 12.39
CA HIS A 546 22.08 -17.23 10.98
C HIS A 546 20.60 -17.30 10.63
N TYR A 547 20.07 -16.26 10.01
CA TYR A 547 18.73 -16.27 9.45
C TYR A 547 18.80 -15.81 7.99
N GLY A 548 17.71 -15.98 7.25
CA GLY A 548 17.67 -15.55 5.85
C GLY A 548 18.44 -16.45 4.87
N GLU A 549 18.87 -17.66 5.26
CA GLU A 549 19.57 -18.60 4.36
C GLU A 549 18.80 -18.89 3.07
N TYR A 550 17.47 -18.81 3.10
CA TYR A 550 16.61 -18.99 1.92
C TYR A 550 16.83 -17.92 0.84
N TYR A 551 17.45 -16.79 1.17
CA TYR A 551 17.87 -15.80 0.17
C TYR A 551 19.02 -16.26 -0.73
N ASN A 552 19.67 -17.39 -0.44
CA ASN A 552 20.62 -18.00 -1.39
C ASN A 552 19.95 -18.40 -2.72
N ASP A 553 18.65 -18.67 -2.70
CA ASP A 553 17.85 -19.02 -3.88
C ASP A 553 17.16 -17.79 -4.50
N ALA A 554 17.26 -16.60 -3.87
CA ALA A 554 16.60 -15.41 -4.31
C ALA A 554 17.28 -14.78 -5.53
N HIS A 555 16.48 -14.35 -6.50
CA HIS A 555 16.96 -13.68 -7.69
C HIS A 555 15.88 -12.82 -8.35
N TYR A 556 16.21 -11.56 -8.60
CA TYR A 556 15.38 -10.65 -9.39
C TYR A 556 15.83 -10.66 -10.85
N THR A 557 14.93 -10.96 -11.76
CA THR A 557 15.18 -11.04 -13.20
C THR A 557 14.64 -9.79 -13.89
N PRO A 558 15.53 -8.90 -14.42
CA PRO A 558 15.08 -7.72 -15.17
C PRO A 558 14.34 -8.12 -16.45
N GLY A 559 13.34 -7.32 -16.80
CA GLY A 559 12.43 -7.60 -17.91
C GLY A 559 11.36 -8.65 -17.62
N LYS A 560 11.33 -9.21 -16.40
CA LYS A 560 10.31 -10.14 -15.90
C LYS A 560 9.65 -9.60 -14.63
N ASN A 561 10.46 -9.32 -13.60
CA ASN A 561 9.97 -9.09 -12.24
C ASN A 561 9.53 -7.65 -11.97
N GLU A 562 9.60 -6.75 -12.95
CA GLU A 562 9.11 -5.37 -12.79
C GLU A 562 7.60 -5.31 -12.51
N PHE A 563 6.85 -6.29 -13.00
CA PHE A 563 5.42 -6.42 -12.73
C PHE A 563 5.09 -7.82 -12.25
N TYR A 564 4.08 -7.89 -11.40
CA TYR A 564 3.54 -9.18 -10.97
C TYR A 564 2.78 -9.84 -12.13
N PRO A 565 2.75 -11.18 -12.19
CA PRO A 565 2.04 -11.89 -13.26
C PRO A 565 0.53 -11.67 -13.15
N VAL A 566 -0.15 -11.66 -14.29
CA VAL A 566 -1.61 -11.77 -14.33
C VAL A 566 -1.98 -13.10 -13.68
N PRO A 567 -2.91 -13.13 -12.70
CA PRO A 567 -3.20 -14.35 -11.94
C PRO A 567 -3.70 -15.49 -12.82
N TYR A 568 -3.27 -16.70 -12.47
CA TYR A 568 -3.60 -17.90 -13.25
C TYR A 568 -5.11 -18.10 -13.45
N ASN A 569 -5.91 -17.92 -12.40
CA ASN A 569 -7.36 -18.11 -12.49
C ASN A 569 -8.00 -17.12 -13.46
N GLN A 570 -7.53 -15.88 -13.50
CA GLN A 570 -8.04 -14.86 -14.42
C GLN A 570 -7.73 -15.23 -15.87
N MET A 571 -6.53 -15.73 -16.14
CA MET A 571 -6.16 -16.27 -17.46
C MET A 571 -7.00 -17.50 -17.85
N PHE A 572 -7.31 -18.34 -16.86
CA PHE A 572 -8.09 -19.57 -17.07
C PHE A 572 -9.57 -19.29 -17.37
N TYR A 573 -10.19 -18.30 -16.72
CA TYR A 573 -11.60 -17.94 -16.92
C TYR A 573 -11.86 -17.33 -18.30
N VAL A 574 -10.88 -16.64 -18.88
CA VAL A 574 -11.00 -15.97 -20.18
C VAL A 574 -9.90 -16.44 -21.15
N PRO A 575 -9.90 -17.73 -21.55
CA PRO A 575 -8.83 -18.31 -22.33
C PRO A 575 -8.66 -17.58 -23.67
N LYS A 576 -7.41 -17.22 -24.01
CA LYS A 576 -6.98 -16.50 -25.22
C LYS A 576 -7.35 -15.00 -25.26
N LEU A 577 -8.12 -14.48 -24.33
CA LEU A 577 -8.45 -13.06 -24.26
C LEU A 577 -7.38 -12.28 -23.53
N TYR A 578 -6.88 -12.82 -22.41
CA TYR A 578 -5.82 -12.19 -21.62
C TYR A 578 -4.44 -12.68 -22.07
N GLN A 579 -3.48 -11.79 -22.03
CA GLN A 579 -2.07 -12.08 -22.23
C GLN A 579 -1.32 -11.95 -20.89
N GLN A 580 -0.35 -12.82 -20.70
CA GLN A 580 0.51 -12.81 -19.51
C GLN A 580 1.64 -11.79 -19.67
N ASN A 581 2.09 -11.22 -18.54
CA ASN A 581 3.29 -10.42 -18.50
C ASN A 581 4.52 -11.22 -18.92
N LYS A 582 5.47 -10.54 -19.57
CA LYS A 582 6.70 -11.14 -20.09
C LYS A 582 7.44 -11.94 -19.00
N GLY A 583 7.85 -13.15 -19.33
CA GLY A 583 8.64 -14.03 -18.47
C GLY A 583 7.84 -14.93 -17.51
N TYR A 584 6.50 -14.85 -17.52
CA TYR A 584 5.62 -15.69 -16.70
C TYR A 584 4.78 -16.69 -17.50
N ASN A 585 5.13 -16.93 -18.76
CA ASN A 585 4.42 -17.87 -19.65
C ASN A 585 4.68 -19.34 -19.28
#